data_85c6d37d43f8ef88d9e4408521f2f845
#
_entry.id   85c6d37d43f8ef88d9e4408521f2f845
#
_cell.length_a   1.000
_cell.length_b   1.000
_cell.length_c   1.000
_cell.angle_alpha   90.00
_cell.angle_beta   90.00
_cell.angle_gamma   90.00
#
_symmetry.space_group_name_H-M   'P 1'
#
loop_
_entity.id
_entity.type
_entity.pdbx_description
1 polymer ?
#
loop_
_entity_poly.entity_id
_entity_poly.type
_entity_poly.pdbx_seq_one_letter_code
_entity_poly.pdbx_strand_id
1 'polypeptide(L)'
;MYYKFIIILIIKMKANHLLLIFILFITTNICSSKFLSRSFFSKPSLSFIQITGKTLKKYINNKEYYLIDTREMATIAQGFIPNSLIVPSTMFSFLYAVVPEGSKVIIISDETNYITTLDSFVALGKYKLIGYCIYDKIIQEASFNIQVVQYDPNTFESITKIVEEKQHIIDIREISEFKDTGVIKEAQLIPISTFLKDYKNIPSEGNVYVFCKSGGRATIGMSFMKRAGYLNKFIVMKGGMTQAIQEGYPVVPYEG
;
A
#
# COMPACT_ATOMS: atom_id res chain seq x y z
N MET A 1 5.43 -51.40 19.36
CA MET A 1 4.40 -51.51 18.35
C MET A 1 4.70 -50.54 17.25
N TYR A 2 5.17 -51.01 16.08
CA TYR A 2 5.68 -50.18 15.00
C TYR A 2 4.57 -49.90 13.99
N TYR A 3 4.25 -48.65 13.71
CA TYR A 3 3.40 -48.28 12.56
C TYR A 3 4.32 -47.90 11.37
N LYS A 4 4.20 -48.69 10.29
CA LYS A 4 4.81 -48.39 8.99
C LYS A 4 3.82 -47.56 8.17
N PHE A 5 4.19 -46.32 7.83
CA PHE A 5 3.48 -45.56 6.81
C PHE A 5 4.18 -45.75 5.46
N ILE A 6 3.44 -46.23 4.48
CA ILE A 6 3.92 -46.31 3.09
C ILE A 6 3.26 -45.13 2.35
N ILE A 7 4.07 -44.21 1.85
CA ILE A 7 3.59 -43.16 0.94
C ILE A 7 4.01 -43.56 -0.48
N ILE A 8 3.04 -43.76 -1.35
CA ILE A 8 3.25 -44.04 -2.77
C ILE A 8 3.05 -42.71 -3.52
N LEU A 9 4.13 -42.18 -4.09
CA LEU A 9 4.09 -41.01 -4.97
C LEU A 9 4.13 -41.49 -6.42
N ILE A 10 3.06 -41.26 -7.18
CA ILE A 10 2.98 -41.58 -8.61
C ILE A 10 3.28 -40.30 -9.39
N ILE A 11 4.42 -40.25 -10.07
CA ILE A 11 4.76 -39.16 -10.98
C ILE A 11 4.51 -39.67 -12.41
N LYS A 12 3.61 -39.04 -13.13
CA LYS A 12 3.32 -39.32 -14.53
C LYS A 12 4.19 -38.45 -15.44
N MET A 13 5.20 -39.02 -16.03
CA MET A 13 6.00 -38.35 -17.07
C MET A 13 5.46 -38.70 -18.47
N LYS A 14 5.24 -37.69 -19.30
CA LYS A 14 4.93 -37.84 -20.73
C LYS A 14 6.24 -38.07 -21.49
N ALA A 15 6.54 -39.30 -21.80
CA ALA A 15 7.26 -39.78 -22.95
C ALA A 15 7.52 -41.30 -22.80
N ASN A 16 7.03 -42.09 -23.72
CA ASN A 16 7.36 -43.51 -23.96
C ASN A 16 7.15 -44.47 -22.75
N HIS A 17 5.89 -44.79 -22.45
CA HIS A 17 5.41 -46.03 -21.81
C HIS A 17 6.34 -46.72 -20.77
N LEU A 18 7.01 -45.99 -19.92
CA LEU A 18 7.71 -46.58 -18.78
C LEU A 18 7.20 -45.98 -17.49
N LEU A 19 6.52 -46.77 -16.69
CA LEU A 19 6.08 -46.44 -15.35
C LEU A 19 7.23 -46.75 -14.38
N LEU A 20 7.92 -45.71 -13.89
CA LEU A 20 8.94 -45.88 -12.87
C LEU A 20 8.29 -45.67 -11.49
N ILE A 21 8.24 -46.72 -10.68
CA ILE A 21 7.74 -46.68 -9.30
C ILE A 21 8.97 -46.49 -8.40
N PHE A 22 9.10 -45.33 -7.76
CA PHE A 22 10.08 -45.12 -6.69
C PHE A 22 9.40 -45.41 -5.33
N ILE A 23 9.91 -46.41 -4.65
CA ILE A 23 9.54 -46.70 -3.26
C ILE A 23 10.63 -46.10 -2.37
N LEU A 24 10.29 -45.05 -1.62
CA LEU A 24 11.20 -44.47 -0.64
C LEU A 24 10.87 -45.06 0.75
N PHE A 25 11.79 -45.81 1.34
CA PHE A 25 11.69 -46.29 2.72
C PHE A 25 12.26 -45.21 3.65
N ILE A 26 11.40 -44.63 4.47
CA ILE A 26 11.85 -43.78 5.58
C ILE A 26 11.77 -44.62 6.84
N THR A 27 12.94 -45.04 7.37
CA THR A 27 13.04 -45.62 8.70
C THR A 27 13.19 -44.47 9.71
N THR A 28 12.14 -44.20 10.48
CA THR A 28 12.24 -43.30 11.63
C THR A 28 12.63 -44.11 12.84
N ASN A 29 13.86 -43.94 13.31
CA ASN A 29 14.27 -44.36 14.66
C ASN A 29 13.60 -43.41 15.67
N ILE A 30 12.61 -43.93 16.39
CA ILE A 30 12.02 -43.21 17.52
C ILE A 30 13.01 -43.40 18.70
N CYS A 31 13.87 -42.44 18.86
CA CYS A 31 14.63 -42.29 20.12
C CYS A 31 13.89 -41.26 20.98
N SER A 32 13.38 -41.75 22.10
CA SER A 32 12.97 -41.01 23.30
C SER A 32 12.06 -39.78 23.14
N SER A 33 10.86 -39.95 23.68
CA SER A 33 9.68 -39.06 23.69
C SER A 33 9.83 -37.72 24.44
N LYS A 34 10.99 -37.07 24.42
CA LYS A 34 11.20 -35.75 25.03
C LYS A 34 11.84 -34.70 24.13
N PHE A 35 12.08 -34.97 22.84
CA PHE A 35 12.83 -34.02 22.01
C PHE A 35 12.12 -33.50 20.73
N LEU A 36 10.84 -33.79 20.54
CA LEU A 36 10.11 -33.41 19.32
C LEU A 36 8.80 -32.66 19.60
N SER A 37 8.81 -31.77 20.62
CA SER A 37 7.74 -30.76 20.77
C SER A 37 8.32 -29.33 20.83
N ARG A 38 9.48 -29.10 20.24
CA ARG A 38 9.89 -27.74 19.88
C ARG A 38 9.52 -27.54 18.41
N SER A 39 8.38 -26.88 18.21
CA SER A 39 7.99 -26.30 16.93
C SER A 39 9.15 -25.51 16.34
N PHE A 40 9.76 -26.05 15.30
CA PHE A 40 10.85 -25.40 14.55
C PHE A 40 10.38 -24.19 13.71
N PHE A 41 9.20 -23.66 13.99
CA PHE A 41 8.63 -22.45 13.36
C PHE A 41 8.02 -21.50 14.39
N SER A 42 8.64 -21.30 15.53
CA SER A 42 8.40 -20.04 16.20
C SER A 42 9.33 -19.01 15.52
N LYS A 43 8.80 -18.30 14.49
CA LYS A 43 9.31 -16.96 14.19
C LYS A 43 9.49 -16.28 15.57
N PRO A 44 10.63 -15.65 15.87
CA PRO A 44 10.72 -14.83 17.06
C PRO A 44 9.52 -13.89 16.99
N SER A 45 8.65 -13.91 18.00
CA SER A 45 7.54 -12.97 18.08
C SER A 45 8.19 -11.60 18.22
N LEU A 46 8.30 -10.88 17.11
CA LEU A 46 8.70 -9.49 17.15
C LEU A 46 7.67 -8.80 18.03
N SER A 47 8.04 -8.43 19.23
CA SER A 47 7.18 -7.64 20.11
C SER A 47 7.16 -6.23 19.57
N PHE A 48 6.15 -5.93 18.76
CA PHE A 48 5.95 -4.58 18.23
C PHE A 48 5.41 -3.67 19.34
N ILE A 49 5.92 -2.44 19.39
CA ILE A 49 5.48 -1.45 20.38
C ILE A 49 4.13 -0.88 19.93
N GLN A 50 3.08 -1.11 20.73
CA GLN A 50 1.81 -0.43 20.53
C GLN A 50 1.88 1.00 21.07
N ILE A 51 1.55 1.96 20.20
CA ILE A 51 1.60 3.39 20.49
C ILE A 51 0.22 3.85 20.92
N THR A 52 0.14 4.54 22.06
CA THR A 52 -1.10 5.18 22.56
C THR A 52 -1.37 6.51 21.87
N GLY A 53 -2.62 7.02 21.93
CA GLY A 53 -2.98 8.30 21.36
C GLY A 53 -2.17 9.46 21.93
N LYS A 54 -1.89 9.45 23.23
CA LYS A 54 -1.01 10.45 23.87
C LYS A 54 0.38 10.46 23.26
N THR A 55 0.94 9.30 22.98
CA THR A 55 2.27 9.16 22.38
C THR A 55 2.25 9.52 20.89
N LEU A 56 1.21 9.11 20.16
CA LEU A 56 1.07 9.36 18.73
C LEU A 56 1.04 10.86 18.40
N LYS A 57 0.44 11.69 19.27
CA LYS A 57 0.43 13.15 19.10
C LYS A 57 1.81 13.76 18.91
N LYS A 58 2.85 13.17 19.52
CA LYS A 58 4.24 13.65 19.40
C LYS A 58 4.81 13.43 17.98
N TYR A 59 4.20 12.51 17.23
CA TYR A 59 4.70 12.10 15.91
C TYR A 59 3.92 12.72 14.75
N ILE A 60 2.66 13.14 14.96
CA ILE A 60 1.77 13.61 13.87
C ILE A 60 2.39 14.76 13.07
N ASN A 61 3.03 15.73 13.76
CA ASN A 61 3.66 16.89 13.12
C ASN A 61 5.19 16.77 13.03
N ASN A 62 5.75 15.65 13.45
CA ASN A 62 7.19 15.43 13.37
C ASN A 62 7.57 14.82 12.03
N LYS A 63 8.22 15.61 11.18
CA LYS A 63 8.60 15.21 9.81
C LYS A 63 9.61 14.06 9.75
N GLU A 64 10.32 13.74 10.85
CA GLU A 64 11.23 12.58 10.90
C GLU A 64 10.51 11.23 10.88
N TYR A 65 9.22 11.21 11.21
CA TYR A 65 8.42 9.99 11.28
C TYR A 65 7.35 9.98 10.21
N TYR A 66 7.18 8.85 9.58
CA TYR A 66 6.11 8.60 8.62
C TYR A 66 5.02 7.79 9.30
N LEU A 67 3.84 8.38 9.42
CA LEU A 67 2.63 7.67 9.85
C LEU A 67 2.01 7.07 8.59
N ILE A 68 1.84 5.76 8.54
CA ILE A 68 1.27 5.06 7.39
C ILE A 68 -0.07 4.46 7.79
N ASP A 69 -1.15 4.97 7.24
CA ASP A 69 -2.48 4.38 7.40
C ASP A 69 -2.65 3.25 6.37
N THR A 70 -2.75 2.04 6.88
CA THR A 70 -2.72 0.81 6.08
C THR A 70 -4.07 0.15 5.93
N ARG A 71 -5.12 0.79 6.46
CA ARG A 71 -6.49 0.30 6.38
C ARG A 71 -7.02 0.34 4.94
N GLU A 72 -8.14 -0.29 4.70
CA GLU A 72 -8.81 -0.26 3.40
C GLU A 72 -9.27 1.16 3.02
N MET A 73 -9.21 1.51 1.73
CA MET A 73 -9.54 2.84 1.22
C MET A 73 -10.93 3.32 1.64
N ALA A 74 -11.92 2.43 1.61
CA ALA A 74 -13.29 2.77 2.01
C ALA A 74 -13.41 3.17 3.49
N THR A 75 -12.61 2.52 4.35
CA THR A 75 -12.55 2.84 5.78
C THR A 75 -11.81 4.16 6.03
N ILE A 76 -10.72 4.38 5.30
CA ILE A 76 -9.91 5.61 5.41
C ILE A 76 -10.69 6.84 4.95
N ALA A 77 -11.58 6.70 3.96
CA ALA A 77 -12.42 7.79 3.50
C ALA A 77 -13.31 8.38 4.61
N GLN A 78 -13.71 7.54 5.57
CA GLN A 78 -14.53 7.98 6.72
C GLN A 78 -13.74 8.79 7.74
N GLY A 79 -12.42 8.70 7.73
CA GLY A 79 -11.54 9.48 8.59
C GLY A 79 -10.15 8.87 8.72
N PHE A 80 -9.13 9.72 8.73
CA PHE A 80 -7.74 9.34 8.95
C PHE A 80 -7.01 10.38 9.81
N ILE A 81 -5.89 9.98 10.39
CA ILE A 81 -5.09 10.84 11.25
C ILE A 81 -4.36 11.88 10.39
N PRO A 82 -4.42 13.19 10.73
CA PRO A 82 -3.72 14.22 9.97
C PRO A 82 -2.24 13.89 9.74
N ASN A 83 -1.71 14.26 8.57
CA ASN A 83 -0.33 14.01 8.16
C ASN A 83 0.06 12.53 8.03
N SER A 84 -0.86 11.59 8.16
CA SER A 84 -0.58 10.21 7.76
C SER A 84 -0.59 10.06 6.24
N LEU A 85 0.26 9.18 5.74
CA LEU A 85 0.22 8.71 4.36
C LEU A 85 -0.81 7.59 4.26
N ILE A 86 -1.63 7.63 3.23
CA ILE A 86 -2.63 6.60 2.95
C ILE A 86 -2.00 5.56 2.03
N VAL A 87 -1.58 4.42 2.59
CA VAL A 87 -1.00 3.32 1.84
C VAL A 87 -1.55 1.99 2.36
N PRO A 88 -2.69 1.53 1.86
CA PRO A 88 -3.25 0.23 2.24
C PRO A 88 -2.21 -0.88 2.20
N SER A 89 -2.31 -1.85 3.10
CA SER A 89 -1.33 -2.94 3.21
C SER A 89 -1.14 -3.70 1.90
N THR A 90 -2.19 -3.82 1.09
CA THR A 90 -2.17 -4.40 -0.26
C THR A 90 -1.38 -3.58 -1.28
N MET A 91 -1.02 -2.33 -0.94
CA MET A 91 -0.30 -1.39 -1.80
C MET A 91 1.11 -1.06 -1.30
N PHE A 92 1.68 -1.83 -0.40
CA PHE A 92 3.04 -1.61 0.12
C PHE A 92 4.13 -1.59 -0.95
N SER A 93 3.87 -2.20 -2.12
CA SER A 93 4.76 -2.08 -3.27
C SER A 93 4.97 -0.65 -3.76
N PHE A 94 4.10 0.30 -3.37
CA PHE A 94 4.22 1.72 -3.72
C PHE A 94 4.78 2.61 -2.60
N LEU A 95 5.16 2.04 -1.45
CA LEU A 95 5.76 2.83 -0.36
C LEU A 95 6.99 3.62 -0.79
N TYR A 96 7.81 3.06 -1.66
CA TYR A 96 9.02 3.72 -2.17
C TYR A 96 8.72 5.06 -2.86
N ALA A 97 7.52 5.23 -3.37
CA ALA A 97 7.11 6.44 -4.08
C ALA A 97 6.86 7.64 -3.15
N VAL A 98 6.65 7.39 -1.85
CA VAL A 98 6.26 8.43 -0.89
C VAL A 98 7.02 8.36 0.44
N VAL A 99 7.81 7.32 0.66
CA VAL A 99 8.60 7.12 1.90
C VAL A 99 10.05 6.79 1.52
N PRO A 100 11.01 7.66 1.83
CA PRO A 100 12.42 7.38 1.62
C PRO A 100 12.87 6.13 2.37
N GLU A 101 13.73 5.33 1.75
CA GLU A 101 14.32 4.13 2.39
C GLU A 101 15.06 4.52 3.68
N GLY A 102 15.01 3.66 4.70
CA GLY A 102 15.60 3.90 6.02
C GLY A 102 14.75 4.80 6.94
N SER A 103 13.61 5.32 6.47
CA SER A 103 12.73 6.18 7.26
C SER A 103 12.16 5.46 8.49
N LYS A 104 11.89 6.24 9.55
CA LYS A 104 11.20 5.81 10.76
C LYS A 104 9.69 5.79 10.49
N VAL A 105 9.06 4.65 10.66
CA VAL A 105 7.65 4.44 10.31
C VAL A 105 6.82 4.01 11.52
N ILE A 106 5.62 4.55 11.62
CA ILE A 106 4.58 4.13 12.54
C ILE A 106 3.40 3.66 11.70
N ILE A 107 2.95 2.42 11.94
CA ILE A 107 1.82 1.83 11.23
C ILE A 107 0.51 2.15 11.95
N ILE A 108 -0.47 2.62 11.20
CA ILE A 108 -1.86 2.75 11.65
C ILE A 108 -2.64 1.64 10.95
N SER A 109 -3.31 0.80 11.71
CA SER A 109 -4.03 -0.35 11.18
C SER A 109 -5.38 -0.54 11.87
N ASP A 110 -6.20 -1.44 11.36
CA ASP A 110 -7.37 -1.98 12.07
C ASP A 110 -6.96 -3.11 13.03
N GLU A 111 -7.86 -3.49 13.93
CA GLU A 111 -7.60 -4.52 14.94
C GLU A 111 -7.53 -5.94 14.34
N THR A 112 -8.16 -6.16 13.22
CA THR A 112 -8.25 -7.50 12.61
C THR A 112 -7.01 -7.88 11.83
N ASN A 113 -6.34 -6.89 11.20
CA ASN A 113 -5.27 -7.13 10.23
C ASN A 113 -3.88 -6.67 10.70
N TYR A 114 -3.76 -6.04 11.89
CA TYR A 114 -2.50 -5.39 12.26
C TYR A 114 -1.29 -6.35 12.29
N ILE A 115 -1.46 -7.60 12.74
CA ILE A 115 -0.35 -8.56 12.82
C ILE A 115 0.18 -8.87 11.42
N THR A 116 -0.70 -9.25 10.50
CA THR A 116 -0.33 -9.57 9.11
C THR A 116 0.23 -8.35 8.37
N THR A 117 -0.29 -7.17 8.68
CA THR A 117 0.20 -5.90 8.16
C THR A 117 1.62 -5.61 8.63
N LEU A 118 1.90 -5.76 9.93
CA LEU A 118 3.23 -5.54 10.50
C LEU A 118 4.24 -6.55 9.96
N ASP A 119 3.88 -7.83 9.86
CA ASP A 119 4.73 -8.87 9.27
C ASP A 119 5.07 -8.54 7.82
N SER A 120 4.06 -8.14 7.02
CA SER A 120 4.25 -7.74 5.62
C SER A 120 5.14 -6.50 5.50
N PHE A 121 4.95 -5.52 6.39
CA PHE A 121 5.76 -4.31 6.40
C PHE A 121 7.23 -4.62 6.75
N VAL A 122 7.47 -5.41 7.79
CA VAL A 122 8.82 -5.79 8.21
C VAL A 122 9.52 -6.62 7.13
N ALA A 123 8.78 -7.46 6.41
CA ALA A 123 9.31 -8.25 5.30
C ALA A 123 9.87 -7.40 4.14
N LEU A 124 9.45 -6.13 4.00
CA LEU A 124 10.04 -5.21 3.03
C LEU A 124 11.53 -4.95 3.30
N GLY A 125 11.97 -5.00 4.56
CA GLY A 125 13.37 -4.81 4.97
C GLY A 125 13.97 -3.43 4.70
N LYS A 126 13.16 -2.44 4.32
CA LYS A 126 13.60 -1.13 3.83
C LYS A 126 13.39 0.01 4.81
N TYR A 127 12.57 -0.17 5.84
CA TYR A 127 12.13 0.89 6.74
C TYR A 127 12.34 0.50 8.20
N LYS A 128 12.40 1.49 9.09
CA LYS A 128 12.54 1.28 10.54
C LYS A 128 11.16 1.36 11.19
N LEU A 129 10.57 0.22 11.53
CA LEU A 129 9.32 0.19 12.28
C LEU A 129 9.56 0.65 13.71
N ILE A 130 8.94 1.76 14.09
CA ILE A 130 9.01 2.34 15.45
C ILE A 130 7.91 1.77 16.34
N GLY A 131 6.74 1.51 15.76
CA GLY A 131 5.61 0.94 16.46
C GLY A 131 4.35 0.99 15.61
N TYR A 132 3.24 0.63 16.22
CA TYR A 132 1.94 0.63 15.55
C TYR A 132 0.84 1.16 16.47
N CYS A 133 -0.27 1.57 15.89
CA CYS A 133 -1.49 1.85 16.63
C CYS A 133 -2.72 1.28 15.89
N ILE A 134 -3.74 0.96 16.66
CA ILE A 134 -5.05 0.55 16.16
C ILE A 134 -5.92 1.80 16.08
N TYR A 135 -6.37 2.14 14.87
CA TYR A 135 -7.08 3.39 14.61
C TYR A 135 -8.27 3.59 15.52
N ASP A 136 -9.18 2.62 15.62
CA ASP A 136 -10.41 2.75 16.40
C ASP A 136 -10.13 2.91 17.91
N LYS A 137 -9.07 2.28 18.42
CA LYS A 137 -8.64 2.47 19.81
C LYS A 137 -8.11 3.88 20.05
N ILE A 138 -7.29 4.38 19.12
CA ILE A 138 -6.68 5.71 19.23
C ILE A 138 -7.73 6.82 19.23
N ILE A 139 -8.69 6.79 18.30
CA ILE A 139 -9.71 7.85 18.19
C ILE A 139 -10.68 7.87 19.39
N GLN A 140 -10.84 6.75 20.08
CA GLN A 140 -11.66 6.64 21.29
C GLN A 140 -10.91 7.09 22.56
N GLU A 141 -9.60 7.23 22.53
CA GLU A 141 -8.85 7.71 23.69
C GLU A 141 -9.18 9.18 23.98
N ALA A 142 -9.66 9.50 25.18
CA ALA A 142 -9.92 10.89 25.61
C ALA A 142 -8.68 11.80 25.49
N SER A 143 -7.48 11.20 25.56
CA SER A 143 -6.21 11.89 25.35
C SER A 143 -5.94 12.25 23.88
N PHE A 144 -6.63 11.62 22.93
CA PHE A 144 -6.48 11.85 21.49
C PHE A 144 -7.56 12.80 20.96
N ASN A 145 -7.53 14.05 21.36
CA ASN A 145 -8.49 15.07 20.91
C ASN A 145 -8.05 15.73 19.58
N ILE A 146 -7.61 14.95 18.62
CA ILE A 146 -7.22 15.43 17.28
C ILE A 146 -8.38 15.16 16.33
N GLN A 147 -8.79 16.20 15.59
CA GLN A 147 -9.80 16.05 14.56
C GLN A 147 -9.23 15.21 13.41
N VAL A 148 -9.92 14.12 13.08
CA VAL A 148 -9.58 13.30 11.90
C VAL A 148 -9.95 14.04 10.63
N VAL A 149 -9.21 13.77 9.55
CA VAL A 149 -9.45 14.33 8.23
C VAL A 149 -10.31 13.34 7.44
N GLN A 150 -11.36 13.83 6.83
CA GLN A 150 -12.12 13.06 5.86
C GLN A 150 -11.53 13.23 4.47
N TYR A 151 -11.66 12.19 3.67
CA TYR A 151 -11.24 12.15 2.29
C TYR A 151 -12.42 11.66 1.46
N ASP A 152 -12.86 12.49 0.54
CA ASP A 152 -13.85 12.11 -0.47
C ASP A 152 -13.10 11.75 -1.76
N PRO A 153 -13.06 10.46 -2.16
CA PRO A 153 -12.58 10.07 -3.47
C PRO A 153 -13.63 10.50 -4.49
N ASN A 154 -13.54 11.74 -4.96
CA ASN A 154 -14.55 12.35 -5.79
C ASN A 154 -14.85 11.57 -7.04
N THR A 155 -16.08 11.73 -7.48
CA THR A 155 -16.58 11.36 -8.79
C THR A 155 -15.67 11.95 -9.86
N PHE A 156 -15.49 11.18 -10.92
CA PHE A 156 -14.82 11.62 -12.13
C PHE A 156 -15.59 12.85 -12.68
N GLU A 157 -15.10 14.05 -12.41
CA GLU A 157 -15.60 15.24 -13.10
C GLU A 157 -15.15 15.16 -14.55
N SER A 158 -15.98 15.63 -15.48
CA SER A 158 -15.61 15.67 -16.88
C SER A 158 -14.26 16.37 -17.05
N ILE A 159 -13.28 15.67 -17.59
CA ILE A 159 -11.94 16.23 -17.85
C ILE A 159 -12.06 17.49 -18.72
N THR A 160 -13.01 17.52 -19.66
CA THR A 160 -13.33 18.70 -20.48
C THR A 160 -13.59 19.93 -19.60
N LYS A 161 -14.45 19.80 -18.58
CA LYS A 161 -14.74 20.88 -17.65
C LYS A 161 -13.50 21.31 -16.86
N ILE A 162 -12.70 20.35 -16.38
CA ILE A 162 -11.46 20.62 -15.64
C ILE A 162 -10.49 21.44 -16.49
N VAL A 163 -10.35 21.09 -17.78
CA VAL A 163 -9.51 21.79 -18.74
C VAL A 163 -10.04 23.20 -19.03
N GLU A 164 -11.35 23.34 -19.29
CA GLU A 164 -12.00 24.63 -19.52
C GLU A 164 -11.82 25.58 -18.33
N GLU A 165 -11.89 25.06 -17.10
CA GLU A 165 -11.66 25.81 -15.87
C GLU A 165 -10.17 26.07 -15.57
N LYS A 166 -9.26 25.65 -16.46
CA LYS A 166 -7.79 25.78 -16.30
C LYS A 166 -7.26 25.18 -15.00
N GLN A 167 -7.85 24.08 -14.57
CA GLN A 167 -7.38 23.33 -13.42
C GLN A 167 -6.23 22.39 -13.84
N HIS A 168 -5.45 21.91 -12.86
CA HIS A 168 -4.31 21.05 -13.12
C HIS A 168 -4.73 19.58 -13.10
N ILE A 169 -4.27 18.82 -14.08
CA ILE A 169 -4.50 17.38 -14.19
C ILE A 169 -3.16 16.66 -14.12
N ILE A 170 -3.02 15.71 -13.22
CA ILE A 170 -1.77 14.96 -13.00
C ILE A 170 -2.05 13.48 -13.19
N ASP A 171 -1.32 12.84 -14.11
CA ASP A 171 -1.30 11.38 -14.29
C ASP A 171 -0.06 10.79 -13.60
N ILE A 172 -0.30 9.97 -12.58
CA ILE A 172 0.79 9.33 -11.82
C ILE A 172 0.92 7.84 -12.11
N ARG A 173 0.46 7.37 -13.26
CA ARG A 173 0.70 6.00 -13.71
C ARG A 173 2.18 5.78 -14.03
N GLU A 174 2.57 4.55 -14.32
CA GLU A 174 3.93 4.25 -14.78
C GLU A 174 4.10 4.54 -16.28
N ILE A 175 5.35 4.77 -16.70
CA ILE A 175 5.67 5.02 -18.11
C ILE A 175 5.23 3.86 -19.02
N SER A 176 5.30 2.60 -18.54
CA SER A 176 4.80 1.45 -19.28
C SER A 176 3.30 1.57 -19.58
N GLU A 177 2.51 2.06 -18.60
CA GLU A 177 1.07 2.26 -18.78
C GLU A 177 0.76 3.41 -19.76
N PHE A 178 1.61 4.44 -19.82
CA PHE A 178 1.50 5.51 -20.84
C PHE A 178 1.67 4.95 -22.25
N LYS A 179 2.66 4.07 -22.43
CA LYS A 179 2.92 3.41 -23.71
C LYS A 179 1.81 2.46 -24.14
N ASP A 180 1.24 1.73 -23.17
CA ASP A 180 0.25 0.70 -23.44
C ASP A 180 -1.13 1.27 -23.77
N THR A 181 -1.54 2.33 -23.07
CA THR A 181 -2.92 2.82 -23.13
C THR A 181 -3.03 4.30 -23.57
N GLY A 182 -1.91 4.93 -23.88
CA GLY A 182 -1.87 6.36 -24.18
C GLY A 182 -2.04 7.24 -22.95
N VAL A 183 -2.14 8.55 -23.16
CA VAL A 183 -2.22 9.59 -22.13
C VAL A 183 -3.34 10.58 -22.44
N ILE A 184 -3.83 11.25 -21.42
CA ILE A 184 -4.69 12.42 -21.57
C ILE A 184 -3.79 13.60 -21.94
N LYS A 185 -4.04 14.24 -23.08
CA LYS A 185 -3.17 15.29 -23.66
C LYS A 185 -2.88 16.42 -22.68
N GLU A 186 -3.86 16.79 -21.88
CA GLU A 186 -3.80 17.92 -20.96
C GLU A 186 -3.17 17.54 -19.60
N ALA A 187 -2.88 16.27 -19.36
CA ALA A 187 -2.33 15.81 -18.10
C ALA A 187 -0.81 16.02 -18.04
N GLN A 188 -0.34 16.57 -16.95
CA GLN A 188 1.07 16.50 -16.59
C GLN A 188 1.40 15.08 -16.13
N LEU A 189 2.43 14.47 -16.72
CA LEU A 189 2.84 13.11 -16.44
C LEU A 189 3.92 13.11 -15.36
N ILE A 190 3.62 12.51 -14.20
CA ILE A 190 4.57 12.37 -13.09
C ILE A 190 4.50 10.91 -12.61
N PRO A 191 5.31 10.01 -13.21
CA PRO A 191 5.26 8.59 -12.86
C PRO A 191 5.43 8.34 -11.37
N ILE A 192 4.64 7.41 -10.82
CA ILE A 192 4.70 7.10 -9.39
C ILE A 192 6.10 6.61 -8.97
N SER A 193 6.84 5.96 -9.86
CA SER A 193 8.22 5.52 -9.61
C SER A 193 9.21 6.67 -9.40
N THR A 194 8.92 7.85 -9.94
CA THR A 194 9.78 9.05 -9.77
C THR A 194 9.15 10.10 -8.86
N PHE A 195 8.00 9.81 -8.27
CA PHE A 195 7.17 10.78 -7.56
C PHE A 195 7.90 11.54 -6.45
N LEU A 196 8.70 10.86 -5.61
CA LEU A 196 9.51 11.53 -4.56
C LEU A 196 10.49 12.57 -5.10
N LYS A 197 10.93 12.40 -6.34
CA LYS A 197 11.85 13.34 -7.00
C LYS A 197 11.08 14.49 -7.66
N ASP A 198 9.98 14.15 -8.32
CA ASP A 198 9.31 15.02 -9.29
C ASP A 198 8.07 15.75 -8.75
N TYR A 199 7.59 15.41 -7.54
CA TYR A 199 6.38 16.02 -6.96
C TYR A 199 6.46 17.55 -6.85
N LYS A 200 7.66 18.13 -6.76
CA LYS A 200 7.87 19.57 -6.71
C LYS A 200 7.47 20.30 -8.00
N ASN A 201 7.33 19.55 -9.09
CA ASN A 201 6.84 20.08 -10.36
C ASN A 201 5.32 20.20 -10.41
N ILE A 202 4.61 19.70 -9.38
CA ILE A 202 3.16 19.86 -9.26
C ILE A 202 2.87 21.32 -8.89
N PRO A 203 1.93 21.98 -9.58
CA PRO A 203 1.56 23.36 -9.27
C PRO A 203 1.16 23.55 -7.82
N SER A 204 1.56 24.65 -7.21
CA SER A 204 1.27 24.99 -5.81
C SER A 204 -0.03 25.77 -5.61
N GLU A 205 -0.69 26.19 -6.69
CA GLU A 205 -1.91 26.97 -6.70
C GLU A 205 -3.00 26.26 -7.52
N GLY A 206 -4.25 26.62 -7.30
CA GLY A 206 -5.40 26.05 -8.00
C GLY A 206 -5.79 24.66 -7.49
N ASN A 207 -6.82 24.06 -8.09
CA ASN A 207 -7.18 22.68 -7.81
C ASN A 207 -6.29 21.72 -8.61
N VAL A 208 -5.90 20.62 -8.01
CA VAL A 208 -5.08 19.59 -8.63
C VAL A 208 -5.86 18.29 -8.67
N TYR A 209 -6.20 17.85 -9.86
CA TYR A 209 -6.88 16.60 -10.14
C TYR A 209 -5.84 15.51 -10.40
N VAL A 210 -5.80 14.51 -9.55
CA VAL A 210 -4.80 13.44 -9.62
C VAL A 210 -5.47 12.12 -9.98
N PHE A 211 -4.94 11.43 -10.95
CA PHE A 211 -5.42 10.10 -11.30
C PHE A 211 -4.27 9.11 -11.52
N CYS A 212 -4.62 7.84 -11.52
CA CYS A 212 -3.80 6.73 -11.95
C CYS A 212 -4.67 5.75 -12.73
N LYS A 213 -4.38 4.46 -12.72
CA LYS A 213 -5.21 3.47 -13.39
C LYS A 213 -6.64 3.43 -12.82
N SER A 214 -6.80 3.40 -11.48
CA SER A 214 -8.09 3.19 -10.79
C SER A 214 -8.31 4.04 -9.53
N GLY A 215 -7.37 4.94 -9.18
CA GLY A 215 -7.47 5.86 -8.04
C GLY A 215 -6.54 5.55 -6.85
N GLY A 216 -6.13 4.30 -6.63
CA GLY A 216 -5.34 3.92 -5.45
C GLY A 216 -3.99 4.64 -5.33
N ARG A 217 -3.16 4.62 -6.36
CA ARG A 217 -1.89 5.37 -6.38
C ARG A 217 -2.11 6.88 -6.26
N ALA A 218 -3.18 7.39 -6.89
CA ALA A 218 -3.55 8.81 -6.79
C ALA A 218 -3.82 9.22 -5.34
N THR A 219 -4.48 8.37 -4.55
CA THR A 219 -4.69 8.60 -3.11
C THR A 219 -3.38 8.62 -2.34
N ILE A 220 -2.45 7.72 -2.65
CA ILE A 220 -1.09 7.72 -2.06
C ILE A 220 -0.39 9.06 -2.35
N GLY A 221 -0.34 9.47 -3.61
CA GLY A 221 0.26 10.73 -4.03
C GLY A 221 -0.37 11.95 -3.36
N MET A 222 -1.71 12.02 -3.34
CA MET A 222 -2.46 13.09 -2.68
C MET A 222 -2.12 13.19 -1.18
N SER A 223 -2.08 12.07 -0.47
CA SER A 223 -1.75 12.07 0.96
C SER A 223 -0.33 12.56 1.22
N PHE A 224 0.62 12.22 0.35
CA PHE A 224 1.97 12.73 0.40
C PHE A 224 2.03 14.25 0.16
N MET A 225 1.32 14.76 -0.83
CA MET A 225 1.31 16.20 -1.14
C MET A 225 0.77 17.02 0.04
N LYS A 226 -0.32 16.55 0.70
CA LYS A 226 -0.84 17.16 1.92
C LYS A 226 0.20 17.17 3.04
N ARG A 227 0.90 16.05 3.26
CA ARG A 227 1.99 15.95 4.24
C ARG A 227 3.17 16.87 3.89
N ALA A 228 3.48 17.03 2.60
CA ALA A 228 4.54 17.92 2.12
C ALA A 228 4.24 19.42 2.32
N GLY A 229 2.99 19.73 2.68
CA GLY A 229 2.57 21.10 3.00
C GLY A 229 1.91 21.83 1.83
N TYR A 230 1.52 21.13 0.79
CA TYR A 230 0.74 21.75 -0.29
C TYR A 230 -0.66 22.09 0.20
N LEU A 231 -1.07 23.32 -0.01
CA LEU A 231 -2.37 23.85 0.43
C LEU A 231 -3.48 23.70 -0.61
N ASN A 232 -3.12 23.27 -1.81
CA ASN A 232 -4.06 23.03 -2.90
C ASN A 232 -5.16 22.06 -2.49
N LYS A 233 -6.31 22.20 -3.10
CA LYS A 233 -7.32 21.15 -3.08
C LYS A 233 -6.88 20.03 -4.05
N PHE A 234 -6.48 18.91 -3.49
CA PHE A 234 -6.20 17.70 -4.27
C PHE A 234 -7.47 16.87 -4.39
N ILE A 235 -7.82 16.53 -5.62
CA ILE A 235 -9.02 15.78 -5.97
C ILE A 235 -8.57 14.50 -6.65
N VAL A 236 -8.80 13.35 -6.00
CA VAL A 236 -8.51 12.06 -6.61
C VAL A 236 -9.63 11.66 -7.54
N MET A 237 -9.31 11.44 -8.80
CA MET A 237 -10.29 11.00 -9.79
C MET A 237 -10.55 9.50 -9.62
N LYS A 238 -11.72 9.17 -9.08
CA LYS A 238 -12.18 7.79 -8.87
C LYS A 238 -12.30 7.09 -10.22
N GLY A 239 -11.87 5.82 -10.28
CA GLY A 239 -11.87 5.06 -11.54
C GLY A 239 -10.70 5.37 -12.46
N GLY A 240 -10.11 6.56 -12.34
CA GLY A 240 -8.89 6.95 -13.05
C GLY A 240 -8.95 6.74 -14.57
N MET A 241 -7.83 6.37 -15.17
CA MET A 241 -7.72 6.14 -16.62
C MET A 241 -8.68 5.06 -17.14
N THR A 242 -8.95 4.04 -16.32
CA THR A 242 -9.90 2.99 -16.70
C THR A 242 -11.28 3.57 -16.97
N GLN A 243 -11.76 4.43 -16.10
CA GLN A 243 -13.06 5.07 -16.27
C GLN A 243 -13.05 6.08 -17.42
N ALA A 244 -11.97 6.87 -17.55
CA ALA A 244 -11.84 7.82 -18.65
C ALA A 244 -11.98 7.15 -20.02
N ILE A 245 -11.33 6.00 -20.20
CA ILE A 245 -11.44 5.20 -21.43
C ILE A 245 -12.86 4.65 -21.63
N GLN A 246 -13.50 4.15 -20.56
CA GLN A 246 -14.88 3.62 -20.63
C GLN A 246 -15.90 4.70 -21.00
N GLU A 247 -15.68 5.94 -20.58
CA GLU A 247 -16.52 7.10 -20.89
C GLU A 247 -16.18 7.70 -22.27
N GLY A 248 -15.22 7.12 -23.01
CA GLY A 248 -14.85 7.55 -24.35
C GLY A 248 -14.01 8.83 -24.37
N TYR A 249 -13.34 9.17 -23.27
CA TYR A 249 -12.47 10.34 -23.25
C TYR A 249 -11.29 10.16 -24.21
N PRO A 250 -10.94 11.18 -25.02
CA PRO A 250 -9.88 11.06 -26.00
C PRO A 250 -8.52 10.88 -25.31
N VAL A 251 -7.83 9.83 -25.71
CA VAL A 251 -6.43 9.56 -25.34
C VAL A 251 -5.54 9.69 -26.56
N VAL A 252 -4.34 10.19 -26.35
CA VAL A 252 -3.32 10.33 -27.40
C VAL A 252 -2.16 9.37 -27.15
N PRO A 253 -1.44 8.94 -28.17
CA PRO A 253 -0.20 8.16 -27.98
C PRO A 253 0.80 8.92 -27.09
N TYR A 254 1.54 8.17 -26.29
CA TYR A 254 2.65 8.72 -25.51
C TYR A 254 3.89 8.85 -26.41
N GLU A 255 4.37 10.06 -26.60
CA GLU A 255 5.53 10.39 -27.44
C GLU A 255 6.83 10.61 -26.61
N GLY A 256 6.98 9.90 -25.48
CA GLY A 256 7.94 10.07 -24.43
C GLY A 256 9.39 10.13 -24.65
#